data_a3e7fc2fd587c62e8d176203cd896490
#
_entry.id   a3e7fc2fd587c62e8d176203cd896490
#
_cell.length_a   1.000
_cell.length_b   1.000
_cell.length_c   1.000
_cell.angle_alpha   90.00
_cell.angle_beta   90.00
_cell.angle_gamma   90.00
#
_symmetry.space_group_name_H-M   'P 1'
#
loop_
_entity.id
_entity.type
_entity.pdbx_description
1 polymer ?
#
loop_
_entity_poly.entity_id
_entity_poly.type
_entity_poly.pdbx_seq_one_letter_code
_entity_poly.pdbx_strand_id
1 'polypeptide(L)'
;MIVEPRATNRASAKDRRAQAEQIGCADIVDALGRRHRHGAHILGLESPTPGRVLFGPAVTIAFFPSCAASVEPAVHDFRSLFREAVGDDSEGKVLVLATNGHPGVSVGGGTKLGRVHHYGLDGVLTDGXLRDFSDLRTYGLTSSXPGX
;
A
#
# COMPACT_ATOMS: atom_id res chain seq x y z
N MET A 1 -5.65 30.70 29.01
CA MET A 1 -4.40 29.91 29.12
C MET A 1 -4.28 29.09 27.83
N ILE A 2 -3.44 29.56 26.93
CA ILE A 2 -3.23 28.88 25.66
C ILE A 2 -2.15 27.80 25.86
N VAL A 3 -2.54 26.55 25.82
CA VAL A 3 -1.58 25.43 25.91
C VAL A 3 -0.92 25.29 24.53
N GLU A 4 0.32 25.70 24.46
CA GLU A 4 1.10 25.46 23.24
C GLU A 4 1.19 23.95 22.98
N PRO A 5 0.94 23.50 21.76
CA PRO A 5 1.12 22.08 21.44
C PRO A 5 2.60 21.70 21.62
N ARG A 6 2.85 20.72 22.47
CA ARG A 6 4.18 20.12 22.61
C ARG A 6 4.69 19.78 21.21
N ALA A 7 5.82 20.37 20.86
CA ALA A 7 6.54 19.97 19.65
C ALA A 7 6.93 18.49 19.81
N THR A 8 6.10 17.60 19.32
CA THR A 8 6.49 16.20 19.20
C THR A 8 7.60 16.18 18.15
N ASN A 9 8.78 15.83 18.59
CA ASN A 9 9.90 15.57 17.70
C ASN A 9 9.51 14.33 16.85
N ARG A 10 8.76 14.57 15.77
CA ARG A 10 8.37 13.51 14.87
C ARG A 10 9.60 13.13 14.06
N ALA A 11 10.06 11.91 14.29
CA ALA A 11 11.09 11.30 13.43
C ALA A 11 10.68 11.48 11.96
N SER A 12 11.63 11.78 11.11
CA SER A 12 11.36 11.94 9.68
C SER A 12 10.81 10.61 9.09
N ALA A 13 10.17 10.68 7.93
CA ALA A 13 9.68 9.48 7.25
C ALA A 13 10.82 8.48 7.00
N LYS A 14 11.99 9.01 6.66
CA LYS A 14 13.19 8.19 6.42
C LYS A 14 13.65 7.50 7.71
N ASP A 15 13.64 8.21 8.84
CA ASP A 15 14.02 7.63 10.14
C ASP A 15 13.04 6.53 10.56
N ARG A 16 11.75 6.76 10.37
CA ARG A 16 10.73 5.76 10.68
C ARG A 16 10.86 4.51 9.81
N ARG A 17 11.18 4.69 8.52
CA ARG A 17 11.43 3.57 7.63
C ARG A 17 12.64 2.75 8.11
N ALA A 18 13.74 3.41 8.44
CA ALA A 18 14.95 2.74 8.92
C ALA A 18 14.67 1.95 10.20
N GLN A 19 13.83 2.49 11.08
CA GLN A 19 13.39 1.78 12.28
C GLN A 19 12.54 0.55 11.93
N ALA A 20 11.59 0.71 11.00
CA ALA A 20 10.70 -0.38 10.58
C ALA A 20 11.48 -1.55 9.96
N GLU A 21 12.57 -1.26 9.26
CA GLU A 21 13.42 -2.29 8.67
C GLU A 21 14.17 -3.12 9.73
N GLN A 22 14.32 -2.58 10.94
CA GLN A 22 15.02 -3.25 12.04
C GLN A 22 14.08 -3.97 13.01
N ILE A 23 12.79 -3.69 12.94
CA ILE A 23 11.80 -4.23 13.87
C ILE A 23 10.99 -5.32 13.16
N GLY A 24 10.85 -6.46 13.80
CA GLY A 24 10.03 -7.54 13.27
C GLY A 24 8.53 -7.23 13.38
N CYS A 25 7.73 -7.75 12.44
CA CYS A 25 6.28 -7.58 12.49
C CYS A 25 5.67 -8.07 13.80
N ALA A 26 6.21 -9.16 14.37
CA ALA A 26 5.75 -9.69 15.64
C ALA A 26 5.91 -8.67 16.79
N ASP A 27 7.05 -7.99 16.82
CA ASP A 27 7.30 -6.97 17.85
C ASP A 27 6.31 -5.80 17.74
N ILE A 28 6.00 -5.42 16.51
CA ILE A 28 5.01 -4.35 16.25
C ILE A 28 3.63 -4.79 16.71
N VAL A 29 3.23 -6.02 16.38
CA VAL A 29 1.92 -6.57 16.78
C VAL A 29 1.83 -6.63 18.31
N ASP A 30 2.88 -7.09 18.99
CA ASP A 30 2.89 -7.15 20.45
C ASP A 30 2.80 -5.76 21.09
N ALA A 31 3.53 -4.78 20.53
CA ALA A 31 3.48 -3.41 21.02
C ALA A 31 2.09 -2.79 20.83
N LEU A 32 1.45 -3.06 19.68
CA LEU A 32 0.11 -2.58 19.39
C LEU A 32 -0.94 -3.27 20.28
N GLY A 33 -0.76 -4.55 20.58
CA GLY A 33 -1.65 -5.31 21.46
C GLY A 33 -1.74 -4.76 22.87
N ARG A 34 -0.71 -4.05 23.30
CA ARG A 34 -0.73 -3.36 24.61
C ARG A 34 -1.57 -2.07 24.60
N ARG A 35 -1.88 -1.56 23.43
CA ARG A 35 -2.61 -0.28 23.25
C ARG A 35 -3.98 -0.44 22.64
N HIS A 36 -4.18 -1.51 21.89
CA HIS A 36 -5.42 -1.76 21.13
C HIS A 36 -5.98 -3.14 21.43
N ARG A 37 -7.30 -3.25 21.46
CA ARG A 37 -8.00 -4.52 21.71
C ARG A 37 -8.34 -5.28 20.44
N HIS A 38 -8.11 -4.68 19.28
CA HIS A 38 -8.40 -5.33 17.98
C HIS A 38 -7.11 -5.86 17.36
N GLY A 39 -7.24 -6.84 16.51
CA GLY A 39 -6.09 -7.37 15.76
C GLY A 39 -5.48 -6.29 14.87
N ALA A 40 -4.15 -6.23 14.84
CA ALA A 40 -3.43 -5.21 14.10
C ALA A 40 -2.54 -5.83 13.02
N HIS A 41 -2.90 -7.04 12.57
CA HIS A 41 -2.11 -7.77 11.56
C HIS A 41 -3.03 -8.40 10.52
N ILE A 42 -2.51 -8.63 9.34
CA ILE A 42 -3.19 -9.32 8.24
C ILE A 42 -2.37 -10.58 7.94
N LEU A 43 -3.02 -11.73 8.09
CA LEU A 43 -2.42 -13.02 7.76
C LEU A 43 -2.71 -13.38 6.29
N GLY A 44 -1.93 -14.28 5.76
CA GLY A 44 -2.15 -14.80 4.41
C GLY A 44 -1.64 -13.91 3.29
N LEU A 45 -0.83 -12.91 3.62
CA LEU A 45 -0.17 -12.09 2.60
C LEU A 45 1.11 -12.77 2.12
N GLU A 46 1.33 -12.75 0.82
CA GLU A 46 2.56 -13.24 0.21
C GLU A 46 3.25 -12.12 -0.55
N SER A 47 4.57 -12.18 -0.63
CA SER A 47 5.34 -11.17 -1.33
C SER A 47 6.24 -11.81 -2.40
N PRO A 48 6.19 -11.35 -3.65
CA PRO A 48 7.15 -11.78 -4.66
C PRO A 48 8.54 -11.19 -4.44
N THR A 49 8.68 -10.28 -3.47
CA THR A 49 9.97 -9.65 -3.13
C THR A 49 10.30 -9.91 -1.65
N PRO A 50 10.54 -11.18 -1.28
CA PRO A 50 10.81 -11.51 0.13
C PRO A 50 12.04 -10.77 0.64
N GLY A 51 12.01 -10.42 1.90
CA GLY A 51 13.10 -9.69 2.54
C GLY A 51 13.01 -8.17 2.41
N ARG A 52 12.04 -7.65 1.66
CA ARG A 52 11.80 -6.20 1.59
C ARG A 52 10.67 -5.80 2.53
N VAL A 53 10.88 -4.69 3.22
CA VAL A 53 9.86 -4.10 4.10
C VAL A 53 9.04 -3.10 3.32
N LEU A 54 7.72 -3.26 3.34
CA LEU A 54 6.77 -2.29 2.77
C LEU A 54 6.36 -1.34 3.88
N PHE A 55 6.70 -0.06 3.75
CA PHE A 55 6.46 0.91 4.82
C PHE A 55 6.22 2.30 4.25
N GLY A 56 5.09 2.92 4.62
CA GLY A 56 4.79 4.29 4.19
C GLY A 56 3.34 4.66 4.41
N PRO A 57 3.00 5.91 4.20
CA PRO A 57 1.59 6.33 4.22
C PRO A 57 0.79 5.62 3.13
N ALA A 58 -0.39 5.12 3.48
CA ALA A 58 -1.26 4.41 2.54
C ALA A 58 -2.06 5.38 1.67
N VAL A 59 -2.11 5.11 0.37
CA VAL A 59 -3.07 5.74 -0.55
C VAL A 59 -3.87 4.61 -1.20
N THR A 60 -5.18 4.75 -1.26
CA THR A 60 -6.07 3.63 -1.59
C THR A 60 -6.90 3.89 -2.84
N ILE A 61 -6.94 2.86 -3.71
CA ILE A 61 -7.88 2.82 -4.84
C ILE A 61 -8.75 1.58 -4.67
N ALA A 62 -10.05 1.76 -4.72
CA ALA A 62 -11.03 0.69 -4.59
C ALA A 62 -11.46 0.17 -5.97
N PHE A 63 -11.55 -1.14 -6.09
CA PHE A 63 -12.03 -1.82 -7.30
C PHE A 63 -13.35 -2.50 -7.03
N PHE A 64 -14.21 -2.51 -8.02
CA PHE A 64 -15.49 -3.22 -7.98
C PHE A 64 -15.62 -4.05 -9.26
N PRO A 65 -16.29 -5.21 -9.19
CA PRO A 65 -16.65 -5.94 -10.41
C PRO A 65 -17.59 -5.08 -11.26
N SER A 66 -17.45 -5.17 -12.54
CA SER A 66 -18.24 -4.50 -13.58
C SER A 66 -19.38 -3.59 -13.08
N CYS A 67 -19.10 -2.32 -12.92
CA CYS A 67 -20.09 -1.32 -12.50
C CYS A 67 -20.20 -0.16 -13.51
N ALA A 68 -20.01 -0.47 -14.79
CA ALA A 68 -19.98 0.54 -15.86
C ALA A 68 -21.28 1.39 -15.96
N ALA A 69 -22.39 0.82 -15.51
CA ALA A 69 -23.67 1.55 -15.47
C ALA A 69 -23.71 2.62 -14.38
N SER A 70 -22.84 2.52 -13.38
CA SER A 70 -22.83 3.39 -12.20
C SER A 70 -21.59 4.29 -12.12
N VAL A 71 -20.59 4.00 -12.92
CA VAL A 71 -19.29 4.68 -12.86
C VAL A 71 -18.94 5.19 -14.25
N GLU A 72 -18.64 6.47 -14.36
CA GLU A 72 -18.21 7.09 -15.61
C GLU A 72 -16.77 6.68 -15.95
N PRO A 73 -16.54 5.85 -16.97
CA PRO A 73 -15.19 5.34 -17.27
C PRO A 73 -14.17 6.43 -17.59
N ALA A 74 -14.60 7.54 -18.14
CA ALA A 74 -13.70 8.65 -18.52
C ALA A 74 -13.13 9.36 -17.28
N VAL A 75 -13.86 9.31 -16.17
CA VAL A 75 -13.46 9.96 -14.91
C VAL A 75 -12.81 8.97 -13.95
N HIS A 76 -13.27 7.73 -13.98
CA HIS A 76 -12.87 6.71 -13.01
C HIS A 76 -11.90 5.68 -13.60
N ASP A 77 -11.13 6.06 -14.61
CA ASP A 77 -10.05 5.19 -15.09
C ASP A 77 -8.89 5.15 -14.08
N PHE A 78 -8.11 4.08 -14.12
CA PHE A 78 -7.01 3.87 -13.16
C PHE A 78 -6.01 5.03 -13.15
N ARG A 79 -5.71 5.60 -14.30
CA ARG A 79 -4.71 6.68 -14.41
C ARG A 79 -5.14 7.92 -13.63
N SER A 80 -6.40 8.30 -13.78
CA SER A 80 -6.98 9.47 -13.12
C SER A 80 -7.06 9.24 -11.61
N LEU A 81 -7.61 8.10 -11.21
CA LEU A 81 -7.72 7.73 -9.80
C LEU A 81 -6.35 7.60 -9.12
N PHE A 82 -5.35 7.07 -9.84
CA PHE A 82 -3.99 6.96 -9.32
C PHE A 82 -3.42 8.35 -8.99
N ARG A 83 -3.56 9.29 -9.94
CA ARG A 83 -3.07 10.65 -9.73
C ARG A 83 -3.76 11.34 -8.55
N GLU A 84 -5.07 11.15 -8.47
CA GLU A 84 -5.87 11.71 -7.38
C GLU A 84 -5.46 11.14 -6.03
N ALA A 85 -5.31 9.81 -5.93
CA ALA A 85 -4.96 9.13 -4.68
C ALA A 85 -3.53 9.47 -4.23
N VAL A 86 -2.60 9.48 -5.18
CA VAL A 86 -1.18 9.67 -4.87
C VAL A 86 -0.85 11.13 -4.58
N GLY A 87 -1.45 12.05 -5.33
CA GLY A 87 -1.18 13.48 -5.17
C GLY A 87 0.21 13.88 -5.66
N ASP A 88 0.63 15.08 -5.31
CA ASP A 88 1.90 15.63 -5.76
C ASP A 88 3.11 15.08 -4.99
N ASP A 89 2.93 14.76 -3.72
CA ASP A 89 3.98 14.21 -2.87
C ASP A 89 3.85 12.69 -2.81
N SER A 90 4.42 12.01 -3.79
CA SER A 90 4.23 10.57 -3.99
C SER A 90 5.29 9.69 -3.32
N GLU A 91 6.47 10.25 -3.06
CA GLU A 91 7.64 9.46 -2.64
C GLU A 91 7.37 8.69 -1.34
N GLY A 92 7.66 7.40 -1.36
CA GLY A 92 7.57 6.54 -0.18
C GLY A 92 6.16 6.17 0.26
N LYS A 93 5.13 6.54 -0.49
CA LYS A 93 3.76 6.10 -0.19
C LYS A 93 3.55 4.64 -0.60
N VAL A 94 2.60 3.98 0.05
CA VAL A 94 2.19 2.61 -0.27
C VAL A 94 0.85 2.65 -0.99
N LEU A 95 0.79 2.10 -2.20
CA LEU A 95 -0.47 1.99 -2.95
C LEU A 95 -1.25 0.77 -2.45
N VAL A 96 -2.44 1.01 -1.92
CA VAL A 96 -3.35 -0.05 -1.48
C VAL A 96 -4.44 -0.20 -2.54
N LEU A 97 -4.51 -1.38 -3.17
CA LEU A 97 -5.53 -1.70 -4.17
C LEU A 97 -6.53 -2.65 -3.52
N ALA A 98 -7.68 -2.12 -3.15
CA ALA A 98 -8.70 -2.86 -2.40
C ALA A 98 -9.79 -3.40 -3.33
N THR A 99 -10.09 -4.69 -3.23
CA THR A 99 -11.12 -5.32 -4.08
C THR A 99 -12.52 -5.30 -3.45
N ASN A 100 -12.63 -4.78 -2.24
CA ASN A 100 -13.92 -4.68 -1.53
C ASN A 100 -14.66 -6.03 -1.42
N GLY A 101 -13.90 -7.09 -1.08
CA GLY A 101 -14.48 -8.41 -0.90
C GLY A 101 -14.60 -9.23 -2.19
N HIS A 102 -13.98 -8.79 -3.28
CA HIS A 102 -13.98 -9.51 -4.56
C HIS A 102 -12.54 -9.91 -4.95
N PRO A 103 -11.90 -10.79 -4.17
CA PRO A 103 -10.46 -11.07 -4.36
C PRO A 103 -10.10 -11.71 -5.70
N GLY A 104 -11.09 -12.24 -6.42
CA GLY A 104 -10.87 -12.79 -7.77
C GLY A 104 -10.63 -11.72 -8.85
N VAL A 105 -10.71 -10.45 -8.51
CA VAL A 105 -10.48 -9.37 -9.47
C VAL A 105 -8.97 -9.15 -9.64
N SER A 106 -8.51 -9.08 -10.90
CA SER A 106 -7.14 -8.69 -11.22
C SER A 106 -7.05 -7.16 -11.16
N VAL A 107 -6.35 -6.64 -10.19
CA VAL A 107 -6.27 -5.20 -9.95
C VAL A 107 -5.08 -4.52 -10.64
N GLY A 108 -4.04 -5.29 -10.99
CA GLY A 108 -2.87 -4.69 -11.59
C GLY A 108 -1.94 -5.67 -12.29
N GLY A 109 -1.12 -5.13 -13.16
CA GLY A 109 -0.04 -5.82 -13.84
C GLY A 109 1.05 -4.82 -14.18
N GLY A 110 2.04 -5.23 -14.97
CA GLY A 110 3.26 -4.46 -15.24
C GLY A 110 3.02 -3.00 -15.62
N THR A 111 2.07 -2.75 -16.51
CA THR A 111 1.80 -1.37 -16.97
C THR A 111 1.28 -0.45 -15.85
N LYS A 112 0.33 -0.93 -15.04
CA LYS A 112 -0.20 -0.14 -13.92
C LYS A 112 0.86 0.03 -12.83
N LEU A 113 1.59 -1.03 -12.54
CA LEU A 113 2.54 -1.06 -11.43
C LEU A 113 3.87 -0.38 -11.79
N GLY A 114 4.18 -0.26 -13.10
CA GLY A 114 5.27 0.60 -13.54
C GLY A 114 5.10 2.05 -13.11
N ARG A 115 3.85 2.51 -12.95
CA ARG A 115 3.60 3.85 -12.41
C ARG A 115 4.03 3.97 -10.96
N VAL A 116 3.82 2.91 -10.17
CA VAL A 116 4.24 2.87 -8.75
C VAL A 116 5.73 3.15 -8.65
N HIS A 117 6.52 2.46 -9.49
CA HIS A 117 7.95 2.67 -9.56
C HIS A 117 8.30 4.08 -10.04
N HIS A 118 7.69 4.52 -11.14
CA HIS A 118 7.97 5.83 -11.75
C HIS A 118 7.70 7.00 -10.80
N TYR A 119 6.66 6.89 -9.98
CA TYR A 119 6.29 7.95 -9.02
C TYR A 119 6.98 7.80 -7.67
N GLY A 120 7.89 6.85 -7.51
CA GLY A 120 8.69 6.68 -6.30
C GLY A 120 7.93 6.15 -5.09
N LEU A 121 6.81 5.45 -5.32
CA LEU A 121 6.10 4.81 -4.22
C LEU A 121 6.91 3.64 -3.67
N ASP A 122 6.68 3.29 -2.42
CA ASP A 122 7.40 2.20 -1.76
C ASP A 122 6.97 0.82 -2.26
N GLY A 123 5.74 0.69 -2.68
CA GLY A 123 5.22 -0.56 -3.22
C GLY A 123 3.72 -0.65 -3.21
N VAL A 124 3.22 -1.88 -3.30
CA VAL A 124 1.79 -2.17 -3.45
C VAL A 124 1.33 -3.20 -2.43
N LEU A 125 0.19 -2.96 -1.82
CA LEU A 125 -0.53 -3.92 -0.98
C LEU A 125 -1.91 -4.16 -1.61
N THR A 126 -2.32 -5.41 -1.76
CA THR A 126 -3.65 -5.71 -2.31
C THR A 126 -4.21 -7.03 -1.79
N ASP A 127 -5.52 -7.12 -1.79
CA ASP A 127 -6.27 -8.36 -1.56
C ASP A 127 -6.74 -8.99 -2.88
N GLY A 128 -6.27 -8.48 -3.99
CA GLY A 128 -6.62 -9.00 -5.32
C GLY A 128 -5.44 -9.61 -6.08
N UNK A 129 -5.62 -10.09 -7.17
CA UNK A 129 -4.64 -10.64 -7.87
C UNK A 129 -3.80 -9.62 -8.58
N LEU A 130 -2.66 -9.94 -8.51
CA LEU A 130 -1.68 -9.22 -9.34
C LEU A 130 -1.12 -10.11 -10.43
N ARG A 131 -0.71 -9.50 -11.55
CA ARG A 131 -0.08 -10.20 -12.69
C ARG A 131 1.33 -9.67 -12.89
N ASP A 132 2.08 -10.36 -13.76
CA ASP A 132 3.39 -9.91 -14.25
C ASP A 132 4.42 -9.75 -13.10
N PHE A 133 4.51 -10.77 -12.24
CA PHE A 133 5.42 -10.76 -11.07
C PHE A 133 6.87 -10.56 -11.45
N SER A 134 7.29 -10.99 -12.64
CA SER A 134 8.65 -10.74 -13.13
C SER A 134 8.95 -9.25 -13.22
N ASP A 135 7.99 -8.49 -13.73
CA ASP A 135 8.13 -7.03 -13.86
C ASP A 135 8.18 -6.36 -12.49
N LEU A 136 7.36 -6.84 -11.54
CA LEU A 136 7.35 -6.31 -10.17
C LEU A 136 8.71 -6.45 -9.50
N ARG A 137 9.36 -7.61 -9.70
CA ARG A 137 10.70 -7.86 -9.17
C ARG A 137 11.72 -6.91 -9.81
N THR A 138 11.60 -6.66 -11.10
CA THR A 138 12.48 -5.77 -11.85
C THR A 138 12.40 -4.33 -11.31
N TYR A 139 11.20 -3.87 -10.97
CA TYR A 139 11.02 -2.55 -10.38
C TYR A 139 11.45 -2.48 -8.91
N GLY A 140 11.77 -3.60 -8.31
CA GLY A 140 12.13 -3.67 -6.90
C GLY A 140 10.98 -3.33 -5.96
N LEU A 141 9.75 -3.42 -6.46
CA LEU A 141 8.57 -3.08 -5.66
C LEU A 141 8.24 -4.20 -4.68
N THR A 142 7.91 -3.82 -3.47
CA THR A 142 7.32 -4.72 -2.50
C THR A 142 5.84 -4.85 -2.83
N SER A 143 5.34 -6.07 -2.90
CA SER A 143 3.90 -6.31 -3.09
C SER A 143 3.45 -7.43 -2.16
N SER A 144 2.18 -7.44 -1.87
CA SER A 144 1.58 -8.47 -1.03
C SER A 144 0.17 -8.79 -1.52
N UNK A 145 -0.04 -9.98 -1.85
CA UNK A 145 -1.21 -10.37 -2.37
C UNK A 145 -1.57 -11.59 -1.63
N PRO A 146 -2.76 -11.87 -1.71
CA PRO A 146 -3.09 -13.18 -1.21
C PRO A 146 -2.40 -14.28 -2.04
N GLY A 147 -2.00 -15.30 -1.33
CA GLY A 147 -1.48 -16.49 -2.03
C GLY A 147 -2.61 -17.27 -2.69
N UNK A 148 -2.13 -17.81 -3.64
CA UNK A 148 -3.05 -18.56 -4.40
C UNK A 148 -3.40 -19.76 -3.85
#